data_b092929eba4277ae6a03b26acf0c63ae
#
_entry.id   b092929eba4277ae6a03b26acf0c63ae
#
_cell.length_a   1.000
_cell.length_b   1.000
_cell.length_c   1.000
_cell.angle_alpha   90.00
_cell.angle_beta   90.00
_cell.angle_gamma   90.00
#
_symmetry.space_group_name_H-M   'P 1'
#
loop_
_entity.id
_entity.type
_entity.pdbx_description
1 polymer ?
#
loop_
_entity_poly.entity_id
_entity_poly.type
_entity_poly.pdbx_seq_one_letter_code
_entity_poly.pdbx_strand_id
1 'polypeptide(L)'
;MTRRLVVEADGGSRGNPGPAGYGALVRDAATGEVLEELGDSLGTATNNVAEYSGLVAGLRAAARLGSGADVEVRMDSRLVVEQMSGRWKIKDPNLRALARAAQDEASKLGRVSYVWVPRARNSHADRLANQAMDAAAGQSGSAGPGRGRRQRYGSKAEDEGEAADSADPGPARGWGPARGQATTTLLLRHGQTELSAERRFAGRGDIPLTEDGLRQAAAVAGRLAERGGIDVIVTSPLQRARRTAQEVAQATGAPLQVEEDLAETDFGKWEGLTFAEASARWPDEVSAWLADADVAPPGGESFADVGRRVCAALDRLLAEHPRRTLVLVSHVTPIKTLACRAMLAPPAALFRIQLDVASLCEIDWFADGPAMVRSLNDTAHLRPPGR
;
A
#
# COMPACT_ATOMS: atom_id res chain seq x y z
N MET A 1 -10.96 -1.64 -45.54
CA MET A 1 -11.35 -1.30 -44.15
C MET A 1 -10.11 -1.44 -43.27
N THR A 2 -9.79 -0.41 -42.51
CA THR A 2 -8.64 -0.42 -41.58
C THR A 2 -8.90 -1.46 -40.47
N ARG A 3 -7.93 -2.34 -40.20
CA ARG A 3 -8.04 -3.33 -39.13
C ARG A 3 -8.14 -2.61 -37.78
N ARG A 4 -8.98 -3.09 -36.88
CA ARG A 4 -9.12 -2.54 -35.53
C ARG A 4 -8.72 -3.56 -34.50
N LEU A 5 -7.82 -3.20 -33.59
CA LEU A 5 -7.29 -4.05 -32.54
C LEU A 5 -7.57 -3.44 -31.16
N VAL A 6 -7.67 -4.30 -30.16
CA VAL A 6 -7.71 -3.91 -28.74
C VAL A 6 -6.46 -4.47 -28.08
N VAL A 7 -5.71 -3.62 -27.39
CA VAL A 7 -4.60 -3.99 -26.52
C VAL A 7 -5.06 -3.88 -25.09
N GLU A 8 -4.97 -4.96 -24.32
CA GLU A 8 -5.13 -4.95 -22.87
C GLU A 8 -3.73 -5.14 -22.27
N ALA A 9 -3.33 -4.32 -21.31
CA ALA A 9 -2.02 -4.41 -20.67
C ALA A 9 -2.12 -4.12 -19.18
N ASP A 10 -1.26 -4.79 -18.42
CA ASP A 10 -1.10 -4.63 -16.98
C ASP A 10 0.36 -4.87 -16.59
N GLY A 11 0.74 -4.38 -15.43
CA GLY A 11 2.05 -4.62 -14.84
C GLY A 11 1.97 -4.53 -13.33
N GLY A 12 2.78 -5.34 -12.66
CA GLY A 12 2.81 -5.39 -11.21
C GLY A 12 4.21 -5.57 -10.67
N SER A 13 4.39 -5.18 -9.40
CA SER A 13 5.58 -5.48 -8.63
C SER A 13 5.21 -5.96 -7.24
N ARG A 14 5.90 -6.97 -6.73
CA ARG A 14 5.78 -7.45 -5.34
C ARG A 14 6.71 -6.65 -4.45
N GLY A 15 6.25 -5.49 -4.03
CA GLY A 15 7.02 -4.39 -3.47
C GLY A 15 7.22 -3.28 -4.50
N ASN A 16 7.64 -2.06 -4.06
CA ASN A 16 7.77 -0.93 -4.98
C ASN A 16 9.01 -0.07 -4.64
N PRO A 17 10.20 -0.40 -5.23
CA PRO A 17 10.48 -1.47 -6.20
C PRO A 17 10.52 -2.88 -5.59
N GLY A 18 10.27 -3.90 -6.43
CA GLY A 18 10.32 -5.32 -6.04
C GLY A 18 10.31 -6.23 -7.27
N PRO A 19 10.24 -7.57 -7.09
CA PRO A 19 10.05 -8.51 -8.17
C PRO A 19 8.85 -8.08 -9.01
N ALA A 20 9.07 -7.76 -10.28
CA ALA A 20 8.09 -7.16 -11.16
C ALA A 20 7.93 -7.96 -12.46
N GLY A 21 6.74 -7.88 -13.04
CA GLY A 21 6.41 -8.48 -14.31
C GLY A 21 5.26 -7.74 -14.98
N TYR A 22 5.07 -7.99 -16.26
CA TYR A 22 3.95 -7.43 -17.01
C TYR A 22 3.20 -8.52 -17.76
N GLY A 23 1.94 -8.22 -18.09
CA GLY A 23 1.11 -8.98 -19.01
C GLY A 23 0.48 -8.06 -20.05
N ALA A 24 0.38 -8.52 -21.27
CA ALA A 24 -0.33 -7.83 -22.32
C ALA A 24 -0.99 -8.84 -23.27
N LEU A 25 -2.07 -8.43 -23.93
CA LEU A 25 -2.67 -9.22 -24.99
C LEU A 25 -3.25 -8.31 -26.07
N VAL A 26 -3.34 -8.84 -27.28
CA VAL A 26 -3.93 -8.17 -28.44
C VAL A 26 -5.15 -8.98 -28.89
N ARG A 27 -6.28 -8.27 -29.05
CA ARG A 27 -7.54 -8.84 -29.56
C ARG A 27 -7.91 -8.22 -30.90
N ASP A 28 -8.58 -8.99 -31.72
CA ASP A 28 -9.35 -8.44 -32.83
C ASP A 28 -10.59 -7.73 -32.27
N ALA A 29 -10.79 -6.46 -32.65
CA ALA A 29 -11.87 -5.64 -32.10
C ALA A 29 -13.26 -6.06 -32.61
N ALA A 30 -13.35 -6.76 -33.75
CA ALA A 30 -14.62 -7.18 -34.33
C ALA A 30 -15.09 -8.52 -33.76
N THR A 31 -14.17 -9.47 -33.55
CA THR A 31 -14.49 -10.83 -33.08
C THR A 31 -14.28 -11.02 -31.58
N GLY A 32 -13.47 -10.18 -30.95
CA GLY A 32 -13.02 -10.34 -29.56
C GLY A 32 -11.99 -11.46 -29.38
N GLU A 33 -11.57 -12.12 -30.44
CA GLU A 33 -10.58 -13.21 -30.42
C GLU A 33 -9.23 -12.68 -29.93
N VAL A 34 -8.56 -13.44 -29.05
CA VAL A 34 -7.19 -13.16 -28.59
C VAL A 34 -6.22 -13.60 -29.69
N LEU A 35 -5.49 -12.68 -30.24
CA LEU A 35 -4.54 -12.90 -31.32
C LEU A 35 -3.12 -13.20 -30.78
N GLU A 36 -2.75 -12.56 -29.67
CA GLU A 36 -1.42 -12.75 -29.06
C GLU A 36 -1.52 -12.44 -27.55
N GLU A 37 -0.84 -13.25 -26.73
CA GLU A 37 -0.66 -13.04 -25.29
C GLU A 37 0.84 -12.93 -24.99
N LEU A 38 1.19 -12.01 -24.08
CA LEU A 38 2.55 -11.67 -23.71
C LEU A 38 2.64 -11.54 -22.19
N GLY A 39 3.72 -12.00 -21.63
CA GLY A 39 4.06 -11.79 -20.23
C GLY A 39 5.53 -12.04 -20.01
N ASP A 40 6.21 -11.15 -19.29
CA ASP A 40 7.62 -11.30 -18.97
C ASP A 40 7.95 -10.68 -17.61
N SER A 41 8.97 -11.23 -17.00
CA SER A 41 9.53 -10.74 -15.74
C SER A 41 10.52 -9.62 -16.00
N LEU A 42 10.49 -8.61 -15.14
CA LEU A 42 11.38 -7.44 -15.23
C LEU A 42 12.50 -7.45 -14.17
N GLY A 43 12.61 -8.53 -13.38
CA GLY A 43 13.45 -8.52 -12.19
C GLY A 43 12.91 -7.54 -11.16
N THR A 44 13.78 -6.72 -10.56
CA THR A 44 13.33 -5.69 -9.58
C THR A 44 12.98 -4.39 -10.28
N ALA A 45 11.71 -4.00 -10.24
CA ALA A 45 11.21 -2.76 -10.82
C ALA A 45 10.05 -2.17 -9.99
N THR A 46 9.67 -0.92 -10.28
CA THR A 46 8.47 -0.31 -9.70
C THR A 46 7.22 -0.73 -10.45
N ASN A 47 6.05 -0.63 -9.80
CA ASN A 47 4.77 -0.92 -10.44
C ASN A 47 4.56 -0.12 -11.73
N ASN A 48 4.85 1.18 -11.71
CA ASN A 48 4.69 2.03 -12.89
C ASN A 48 5.61 1.61 -14.05
N VAL A 49 6.83 1.16 -13.77
CA VAL A 49 7.74 0.61 -14.78
C VAL A 49 7.16 -0.65 -15.39
N ALA A 50 6.57 -1.54 -14.58
CA ALA A 50 5.94 -2.77 -15.05
C ALA A 50 4.73 -2.47 -15.94
N GLU A 51 3.86 -1.55 -15.56
CA GLU A 51 2.70 -1.12 -16.34
C GLU A 51 3.08 -0.51 -17.70
N TYR A 52 4.07 0.38 -17.72
CA TYR A 52 4.60 0.91 -18.97
C TYR A 52 5.24 -0.16 -19.85
N SER A 53 5.91 -1.14 -19.25
CA SER A 53 6.52 -2.26 -20.00
C SER A 53 5.46 -3.12 -20.66
N GLY A 54 4.34 -3.40 -19.97
CA GLY A 54 3.18 -4.08 -20.55
C GLY A 54 2.57 -3.30 -21.72
N LEU A 55 2.41 -1.98 -21.57
CA LEU A 55 1.96 -1.10 -22.65
C LEU A 55 2.87 -1.18 -23.89
N VAL A 56 4.19 -1.06 -23.70
CA VAL A 56 5.17 -1.13 -24.81
C VAL A 56 5.10 -2.48 -25.50
N ALA A 57 5.02 -3.57 -24.73
CA ALA A 57 4.92 -4.93 -25.28
C ALA A 57 3.64 -5.14 -26.10
N GLY A 58 2.49 -4.67 -25.56
CA GLY A 58 1.19 -4.76 -26.24
C GLY A 58 1.12 -3.96 -27.54
N LEU A 59 1.64 -2.71 -27.54
CA LEU A 59 1.70 -1.88 -28.73
C LEU A 59 2.62 -2.48 -29.80
N ARG A 60 3.77 -3.02 -29.39
CA ARG A 60 4.71 -3.72 -30.28
C ARG A 60 4.07 -4.95 -30.92
N ALA A 61 3.32 -5.74 -30.17
CA ALA A 61 2.57 -6.89 -30.69
C ALA A 61 1.49 -6.43 -31.69
N ALA A 62 0.73 -5.40 -31.36
CA ALA A 62 -0.28 -4.84 -32.25
C ALA A 62 0.34 -4.36 -33.58
N ALA A 63 1.52 -3.70 -33.54
CA ALA A 63 2.23 -3.27 -34.74
C ALA A 63 2.70 -4.45 -35.61
N ARG A 64 3.11 -5.56 -35.00
CA ARG A 64 3.45 -6.81 -35.75
C ARG A 64 2.22 -7.44 -36.41
N LEU A 65 1.09 -7.44 -35.72
CA LEU A 65 -0.16 -8.07 -36.19
C LEU A 65 -0.87 -7.22 -37.26
N GLY A 66 -0.66 -5.91 -37.27
CA GLY A 66 -1.30 -5.02 -38.24
C GLY A 66 -0.69 -3.63 -38.25
N SER A 67 0.39 -3.43 -39.04
CA SER A 67 0.94 -2.09 -39.28
C SER A 67 -0.15 -1.18 -39.86
N GLY A 68 -0.33 0.01 -39.26
CA GLY A 68 -1.39 0.96 -39.64
C GLY A 68 -2.78 0.63 -39.11
N ALA A 69 -2.95 -0.41 -38.28
CA ALA A 69 -4.23 -0.71 -37.64
C ALA A 69 -4.63 0.36 -36.63
N ASP A 70 -5.93 0.63 -36.48
CA ASP A 70 -6.44 1.44 -35.38
C ASP A 70 -6.44 0.60 -34.09
N VAL A 71 -5.94 1.16 -32.98
CA VAL A 71 -5.76 0.47 -31.70
C VAL A 71 -6.44 1.22 -30.57
N GLU A 72 -7.24 0.48 -29.80
CA GLU A 72 -7.73 0.91 -28.50
C GLU A 72 -6.94 0.21 -27.40
N VAL A 73 -6.17 0.96 -26.63
CA VAL A 73 -5.41 0.45 -25.48
C VAL A 73 -6.30 0.57 -24.23
N ARG A 74 -6.49 -0.54 -23.53
CA ARG A 74 -7.24 -0.65 -22.27
C ARG A 74 -6.31 -0.97 -21.13
N MET A 75 -6.29 -0.16 -20.09
CA MET A 75 -5.49 -0.36 -18.89
C MET A 75 -6.26 0.09 -17.65
N ASP A 76 -6.00 -0.54 -16.51
CA ASP A 76 -6.50 -0.11 -15.20
C ASP A 76 -5.54 0.86 -14.48
N SER A 77 -4.36 1.11 -15.06
CA SER A 77 -3.46 2.19 -14.63
C SER A 77 -3.94 3.55 -15.13
N ARG A 78 -4.59 4.31 -14.24
CA ARG A 78 -5.00 5.67 -14.57
C ARG A 78 -3.80 6.57 -14.90
N LEU A 79 -2.68 6.37 -14.20
CA LEU A 79 -1.45 7.14 -14.43
C LEU A 79 -0.98 6.98 -15.88
N VAL A 80 -0.82 5.75 -16.35
CA VAL A 80 -0.32 5.47 -17.72
C VAL A 80 -1.29 6.02 -18.77
N VAL A 81 -2.60 5.78 -18.59
CA VAL A 81 -3.65 6.27 -19.53
C VAL A 81 -3.65 7.80 -19.61
N GLU A 82 -3.59 8.51 -18.49
CA GLU A 82 -3.60 9.97 -18.47
C GLU A 82 -2.31 10.57 -19.05
N GLN A 83 -1.16 9.94 -18.77
CA GLN A 83 0.11 10.38 -19.32
C GLN A 83 0.22 10.13 -20.82
N MET A 84 -0.16 8.97 -21.31
CA MET A 84 -0.13 8.64 -22.74
C MET A 84 -1.17 9.41 -23.56
N SER A 85 -2.28 9.81 -22.92
CA SER A 85 -3.27 10.72 -23.53
C SER A 85 -2.83 12.20 -23.54
N GLY A 86 -1.67 12.52 -22.96
CA GLY A 86 -1.14 13.90 -22.89
C GLY A 86 -1.81 14.80 -21.85
N ARG A 87 -2.72 14.25 -21.02
CA ARG A 87 -3.41 15.02 -19.98
C ARG A 87 -2.54 15.24 -18.73
N TRP A 88 -1.63 14.31 -18.43
CA TRP A 88 -0.69 14.42 -17.31
C TRP A 88 0.76 14.47 -17.80
N LYS A 89 1.59 15.27 -17.13
CA LYS A 89 3.03 15.34 -17.40
C LYS A 89 3.76 14.14 -16.77
N ILE A 90 4.73 13.60 -17.50
CA ILE A 90 5.63 12.54 -17.00
C ILE A 90 6.83 13.21 -16.34
N LYS A 91 6.89 13.18 -14.99
CA LYS A 91 8.00 13.79 -14.23
C LYS A 91 9.23 12.86 -14.12
N ASP A 92 8.97 11.55 -13.91
CA ASP A 92 10.01 10.54 -13.72
C ASP A 92 10.83 10.29 -15.02
N PRO A 93 12.18 10.42 -14.99
CA PRO A 93 13.03 10.17 -16.16
C PRO A 93 12.92 8.75 -16.71
N ASN A 94 12.78 7.73 -15.85
CA ASN A 94 12.68 6.33 -16.26
C ASN A 94 11.35 6.09 -17.01
N LEU A 95 10.26 6.65 -16.50
CA LEU A 95 8.95 6.57 -17.15
C LEU A 95 8.92 7.36 -18.46
N ARG A 96 9.68 8.46 -18.60
CA ARG A 96 9.80 9.19 -19.88
C ARG A 96 10.42 8.32 -20.97
N ALA A 97 11.42 7.51 -20.63
CA ALA A 97 12.05 6.61 -21.59
C ALA A 97 11.04 5.55 -22.09
N LEU A 98 10.28 4.95 -21.17
CA LEU A 98 9.26 3.97 -21.51
C LEU A 98 8.08 4.58 -22.28
N ALA A 99 7.66 5.79 -21.93
CA ALA A 99 6.63 6.52 -22.66
C ALA A 99 7.05 6.84 -24.09
N ARG A 100 8.32 7.22 -24.31
CA ARG A 100 8.86 7.40 -25.67
C ARG A 100 8.85 6.09 -26.44
N ALA A 101 9.29 4.99 -25.82
CA ALA A 101 9.23 3.67 -26.45
C ALA A 101 7.79 3.28 -26.83
N ALA A 102 6.80 3.57 -25.96
CA ALA A 102 5.40 3.34 -26.27
C ALA A 102 4.90 4.24 -27.42
N GLN A 103 5.31 5.50 -27.47
CA GLN A 103 5.00 6.43 -28.57
C GLN A 103 5.63 5.98 -29.90
N ASP A 104 6.87 5.48 -29.87
CA ASP A 104 7.56 4.95 -31.04
C ASP A 104 6.83 3.73 -31.60
N GLU A 105 6.35 2.83 -30.76
CA GLU A 105 5.53 1.70 -31.22
C GLU A 105 4.14 2.17 -31.72
N ALA A 106 3.52 3.11 -31.04
CA ALA A 106 2.23 3.68 -31.46
C ALA A 106 2.32 4.40 -32.82
N SER A 107 3.47 5.00 -33.16
CA SER A 107 3.68 5.69 -34.45
C SER A 107 3.64 4.75 -35.67
N LYS A 108 3.80 3.44 -35.47
CA LYS A 108 3.72 2.38 -36.50
C LYS A 108 2.27 1.95 -36.77
N LEU A 109 1.32 2.41 -35.96
CA LEU A 109 -0.08 2.09 -35.98
C LEU A 109 -0.89 3.25 -36.61
N GLY A 110 -2.18 3.03 -36.82
CA GLY A 110 -3.11 4.08 -37.24
C GLY A 110 -3.46 5.02 -36.08
N ARG A 111 -4.72 5.12 -35.77
CA ARG A 111 -5.16 5.85 -34.59
C ARG A 111 -4.96 5.00 -33.33
N VAL A 112 -4.24 5.53 -32.32
CA VAL A 112 -4.14 4.90 -31.01
C VAL A 112 -4.92 5.73 -29.99
N SER A 113 -5.81 5.09 -29.24
CA SER A 113 -6.58 5.69 -28.14
C SER A 113 -6.29 4.94 -26.84
N TYR A 114 -6.23 5.66 -25.72
CA TYR A 114 -5.96 5.12 -24.40
C TYR A 114 -7.22 5.25 -23.54
N VAL A 115 -7.71 4.13 -23.02
CA VAL A 115 -8.95 4.05 -22.24
C VAL A 115 -8.66 3.41 -20.88
N TRP A 116 -9.05 4.12 -19.84
CA TRP A 116 -9.01 3.53 -18.51
C TRP A 116 -10.19 2.58 -18.31
N VAL A 117 -9.91 1.40 -17.78
CA VAL A 117 -10.93 0.40 -17.42
C VAL A 117 -10.78 -0.02 -15.96
N PRO A 118 -11.86 -0.37 -15.27
CA PRO A 118 -11.76 -0.97 -13.93
C PRO A 118 -10.95 -2.28 -13.98
N ARG A 119 -10.18 -2.59 -12.94
CA ARG A 119 -9.34 -3.79 -12.83
C ARG A 119 -10.08 -5.09 -13.18
N ALA A 120 -11.36 -5.19 -12.79
CA ALA A 120 -12.19 -6.35 -13.13
C ALA A 120 -12.36 -6.56 -14.65
N ARG A 121 -12.17 -5.52 -15.46
CA ARG A 121 -12.22 -5.59 -16.95
C ARG A 121 -10.84 -5.72 -17.59
N ASN A 122 -9.75 -5.73 -16.77
CA ASN A 122 -8.37 -5.97 -17.20
C ASN A 122 -7.82 -7.29 -16.63
N SER A 123 -8.69 -8.16 -16.12
CA SER A 123 -8.31 -9.38 -15.40
C SER A 123 -7.49 -10.37 -16.22
N HIS A 124 -7.56 -10.32 -17.54
CA HIS A 124 -6.75 -11.20 -18.40
C HIS A 124 -5.29 -10.75 -18.42
N ALA A 125 -5.02 -9.46 -18.62
CA ALA A 125 -3.67 -8.90 -18.56
C ALA A 125 -3.09 -8.99 -17.14
N ASP A 126 -3.90 -8.74 -16.08
CA ASP A 126 -3.52 -8.93 -14.67
C ASP A 126 -3.05 -10.37 -14.38
N ARG A 127 -3.77 -11.37 -14.90
CA ARG A 127 -3.36 -12.79 -14.76
C ARG A 127 -2.02 -13.08 -15.43
N LEU A 128 -1.78 -12.54 -16.63
CA LEU A 128 -0.52 -12.72 -17.36
C LEU A 128 0.64 -12.05 -16.61
N ALA A 129 0.44 -10.85 -16.07
CA ALA A 129 1.44 -10.15 -15.25
C ALA A 129 1.79 -10.94 -13.97
N ASN A 130 0.79 -11.50 -13.28
CA ASN A 130 0.99 -12.34 -12.12
C ASN A 130 1.76 -13.62 -12.45
N GLN A 131 1.42 -14.31 -13.56
CA GLN A 131 2.14 -15.49 -14.03
C GLN A 131 3.61 -15.18 -14.35
N ALA A 132 3.90 -14.03 -14.95
CA ALA A 132 5.25 -13.59 -15.25
C ALA A 132 6.08 -13.38 -13.97
N MET A 133 5.49 -12.77 -12.93
CA MET A 133 6.15 -12.61 -11.63
C MET A 133 6.37 -13.93 -10.90
N ASP A 134 5.42 -14.91 -11.02
CA ASP A 134 5.54 -16.23 -10.39
C ASP A 134 6.62 -17.08 -11.06
N ALA A 135 6.72 -17.05 -12.39
CA ALA A 135 7.74 -17.76 -13.15
C ALA A 135 9.17 -17.31 -12.75
N ALA A 136 9.35 -16.01 -12.49
CA ALA A 136 10.63 -15.46 -12.01
C ALA A 136 10.99 -15.91 -10.58
N ALA A 137 10.00 -16.01 -9.70
CA ALA A 137 10.20 -16.46 -8.34
C ALA A 137 10.57 -17.96 -8.26
N GLY A 138 10.06 -18.78 -9.21
CA GLY A 138 10.38 -20.21 -9.34
C GLY A 138 11.76 -20.50 -9.93
N GLN A 139 12.36 -19.57 -10.68
CA GLN A 139 13.68 -19.76 -11.31
C GLN A 139 14.88 -19.50 -10.39
N SER A 140 14.67 -18.91 -9.22
CA SER A 140 15.74 -18.69 -8.23
C SER A 140 16.11 -19.94 -7.40
N GLY A 141 15.54 -21.10 -7.70
CA GLY A 141 15.79 -22.36 -6.98
C GLY A 141 15.77 -23.59 -7.86
N SER A 142 16.68 -23.74 -8.81
CA SER A 142 17.33 -24.98 -9.24
C SER A 142 17.86 -24.91 -10.68
N ALA A 143 19.17 -25.03 -10.83
CA ALA A 143 19.80 -25.42 -12.08
C ALA A 143 19.78 -26.95 -12.20
N GLY A 144 19.17 -27.49 -13.27
CA GLY A 144 19.28 -28.89 -13.67
C GLY A 144 18.27 -29.28 -14.75
N PRO A 145 18.72 -29.89 -15.88
CA PRO A 145 17.89 -30.08 -17.07
C PRO A 145 17.15 -31.44 -17.07
N GLY A 146 15.94 -31.49 -17.57
CA GLY A 146 15.37 -32.78 -17.88
C GLY A 146 13.89 -32.83 -18.26
N ARG A 147 13.64 -32.78 -19.56
CA ARG A 147 12.65 -33.56 -20.34
C ARG A 147 11.21 -33.67 -19.83
N GLY A 148 10.34 -33.24 -20.70
CA GLY A 148 8.89 -33.31 -20.68
C GLY A 148 8.27 -34.71 -20.50
N ARG A 149 7.03 -34.67 -20.01
CA ARG A 149 5.99 -35.66 -20.39
C ARG A 149 4.60 -35.09 -20.05
N ARG A 150 3.72 -35.14 -21.03
CA ARG A 150 2.26 -35.05 -20.91
C ARG A 150 1.72 -36.27 -20.17
N GLN A 151 0.71 -36.10 -19.32
CA GLN A 151 -0.47 -36.99 -19.20
C GLN A 151 -1.47 -36.45 -18.21
N ARG A 152 -2.62 -36.20 -18.64
CA ARG A 152 -4.02 -36.67 -18.60
C ARG A 152 -4.54 -37.05 -17.19
N TYR A 153 -5.67 -36.41 -16.87
CA TYR A 153 -6.86 -36.80 -16.10
C TYR A 153 -6.92 -38.22 -15.50
N GLY A 154 -7.39 -38.28 -14.24
CA GLY A 154 -7.94 -39.47 -13.62
C GLY A 154 -8.36 -39.24 -12.18
N SER A 155 -9.64 -39.41 -11.95
CA SER A 155 -10.38 -39.29 -10.68
C SER A 155 -10.18 -40.47 -9.74
N LYS A 156 -10.52 -40.22 -8.43
CA LYS A 156 -11.01 -41.07 -7.32
C LYS A 156 -10.05 -41.23 -6.17
N ALA A 157 -10.39 -40.72 -5.02
CA ALA A 157 -11.24 -41.17 -3.93
C ALA A 157 -10.54 -42.10 -2.92
N GLU A 158 -10.62 -41.70 -1.62
CA GLU A 158 -10.57 -42.49 -0.37
C GLU A 158 -9.20 -43.04 0.06
N ASP A 159 -8.67 -42.75 1.25
CA ASP A 159 -9.12 -43.21 2.56
C ASP A 159 -8.20 -42.63 3.70
N GLU A 160 -8.78 -42.37 4.82
CA GLU A 160 -8.47 -42.24 6.22
C GLU A 160 -7.01 -42.26 6.75
N GLY A 161 -6.79 -41.38 7.77
CA GLY A 161 -5.77 -41.61 8.78
C GLY A 161 -5.33 -40.43 9.63
N GLU A 162 -6.06 -40.14 10.71
CA GLU A 162 -5.71 -39.65 12.04
C GLU A 162 -4.95 -38.32 12.29
N ALA A 163 -5.69 -37.45 12.87
CA ALA A 163 -5.57 -36.57 14.06
C ALA A 163 -4.19 -36.06 14.49
N ALA A 164 -4.03 -34.75 14.46
CA ALA A 164 -3.40 -33.97 15.50
C ALA A 164 -3.93 -32.52 15.51
N ASP A 165 -4.60 -32.22 16.59
CA ASP A 165 -4.80 -30.94 17.26
C ASP A 165 -5.35 -29.76 16.43
N SER A 166 -6.67 -29.64 16.44
CA SER A 166 -7.46 -28.56 15.90
C SER A 166 -7.53 -27.39 16.88
N ALA A 167 -6.72 -26.37 16.66
CA ALA A 167 -7.14 -25.03 17.05
C ALA A 167 -8.08 -24.53 15.94
N ASP A 168 -9.37 -24.41 16.26
CA ASP A 168 -10.43 -23.92 15.40
C ASP A 168 -10.05 -22.54 14.81
N PRO A 169 -9.78 -22.40 13.49
CA PRO A 169 -9.65 -21.09 12.89
C PRO A 169 -11.05 -20.49 12.81
N GLY A 170 -11.35 -19.57 13.71
CA GLY A 170 -12.61 -18.83 13.69
C GLY A 170 -13.00 -18.37 12.29
N PRO A 171 -14.30 -18.16 12.00
CA PRO A 171 -14.84 -18.03 10.65
C PRO A 171 -14.10 -16.98 9.84
N ALA A 172 -13.66 -17.36 8.62
CA ALA A 172 -13.04 -16.48 7.66
C ALA A 172 -13.92 -15.24 7.43
N ARG A 173 -13.52 -14.11 7.98
CA ARG A 173 -14.21 -12.84 7.83
C ARG A 173 -13.71 -12.15 6.56
N GLY A 174 -14.42 -12.33 5.44
CA GLY A 174 -14.13 -11.65 4.18
C GLY A 174 -14.56 -12.45 2.95
N TRP A 175 -14.72 -11.77 1.83
CA TRP A 175 -15.17 -12.31 0.55
C TRP A 175 -14.05 -12.99 -0.27
N GLY A 176 -12.88 -13.21 0.30
CA GLY A 176 -11.73 -13.83 -0.35
C GLY A 176 -11.43 -15.24 0.14
N PRO A 177 -10.54 -15.99 -0.53
CA PRO A 177 -10.06 -17.28 -0.05
C PRO A 177 -9.43 -17.15 1.33
N ALA A 178 -9.45 -18.23 2.13
CA ALA A 178 -8.80 -18.29 3.42
C ALA A 178 -7.31 -17.92 3.27
N ARG A 179 -6.89 -16.86 3.97
CA ARG A 179 -5.50 -16.41 4.00
C ARG A 179 -4.81 -17.02 5.21
N GLY A 180 -3.50 -17.21 5.13
CA GLY A 180 -2.69 -17.63 6.26
C GLY A 180 -2.84 -16.68 7.46
N GLN A 181 -2.25 -17.04 8.59
CA GLN A 181 -2.27 -16.22 9.79
C GLN A 181 -1.58 -14.87 9.55
N ALA A 182 -2.28 -13.77 9.84
CA ALA A 182 -1.78 -12.42 9.66
C ALA A 182 -0.84 -11.99 10.80
N THR A 183 0.02 -11.01 10.53
CA THR A 183 0.57 -10.14 11.57
C THR A 183 -0.40 -8.99 11.80
N THR A 184 -0.88 -8.82 13.03
CA THR A 184 -1.83 -7.75 13.38
C THR A 184 -1.11 -6.55 13.97
N THR A 185 -1.37 -5.36 13.46
CA THR A 185 -0.91 -4.11 14.08
C THR A 185 -2.08 -3.36 14.70
N LEU A 186 -1.92 -2.99 15.95
CA LEU A 186 -2.77 -2.06 16.68
C LEU A 186 -2.08 -0.70 16.68
N LEU A 187 -2.47 0.19 15.76
CA LEU A 187 -1.88 1.52 15.64
C LEU A 187 -2.54 2.42 16.66
N LEU A 188 -1.79 2.86 17.65
CA LEU A 188 -2.25 3.69 18.75
C LEU A 188 -1.68 5.11 18.61
N ARG A 189 -2.55 6.11 18.46
CA ARG A 189 -2.13 7.49 18.61
C ARG A 189 -1.88 7.80 20.09
N HIS A 190 -0.81 8.54 20.41
CA HIS A 190 -0.54 9.00 21.77
C HIS A 190 -1.71 9.77 22.38
N GLY A 191 -1.78 9.84 23.71
CA GLY A 191 -2.75 10.61 24.46
C GLY A 191 -2.63 12.12 24.21
N GLN A 192 -3.58 12.91 24.72
CA GLN A 192 -3.62 14.36 24.54
C GLN A 192 -2.35 15.05 25.06
N THR A 193 -1.87 16.03 24.30
CA THR A 193 -0.87 17.03 24.70
C THR A 193 -1.48 18.42 24.62
N GLU A 194 -0.84 19.43 25.19
CA GLU A 194 -1.30 20.82 25.14
C GLU A 194 -1.49 21.28 23.67
N LEU A 195 -0.50 21.04 22.80
CA LEU A 195 -0.60 21.39 21.40
C LEU A 195 -1.75 20.67 20.68
N SER A 196 -2.02 19.40 21.02
CA SER A 196 -3.14 18.67 20.41
C SER A 196 -4.51 19.19 20.89
N ALA A 197 -4.61 19.65 22.14
CA ALA A 197 -5.82 20.27 22.68
C ALA A 197 -6.12 21.59 21.97
N GLU A 198 -5.08 22.37 21.66
CA GLU A 198 -5.18 23.65 20.95
C GLU A 198 -5.19 23.50 19.42
N ARG A 199 -5.14 22.28 18.88
CA ARG A 199 -5.08 21.99 17.43
C ARG A 199 -3.90 22.65 16.72
N ARG A 200 -2.74 22.62 17.37
CA ARG A 200 -1.47 23.14 16.86
C ARG A 200 -0.64 22.01 16.24
N PHE A 201 0.20 22.34 15.29
CA PHE A 201 1.18 21.41 14.75
C PHE A 201 2.14 20.96 15.85
N ALA A 202 2.19 19.65 16.09
CA ALA A 202 3.05 19.01 17.08
C ALA A 202 3.92 17.97 16.37
N GLY A 203 5.06 18.39 15.85
CA GLY A 203 6.00 17.55 15.10
C GLY A 203 7.06 16.90 15.99
N ARG A 204 8.31 17.37 15.86
CA ARG A 204 9.47 16.80 16.56
C ARG A 204 9.66 17.34 17.98
N GLY A 205 8.96 18.38 18.36
CA GLY A 205 8.99 18.91 19.75
C GLY A 205 8.62 17.83 20.76
N ASP A 206 9.42 17.70 21.82
CA ASP A 206 9.26 16.64 22.82
C ASP A 206 8.37 17.10 23.98
N ILE A 207 7.08 17.29 23.69
CA ILE A 207 6.04 17.77 24.62
C ILE A 207 5.42 16.63 25.43
N PRO A 208 5.10 16.84 26.73
CA PRO A 208 4.49 15.81 27.57
C PRO A 208 2.98 15.62 27.28
N LEU A 209 2.42 14.55 27.82
CA LEU A 209 0.98 14.37 27.92
C LEU A 209 0.39 15.33 28.95
N THR A 210 -0.85 15.78 28.70
CA THR A 210 -1.68 16.45 29.73
C THR A 210 -2.20 15.42 30.74
N GLU A 211 -2.84 15.88 31.82
CA GLU A 211 -3.54 14.97 32.73
C GLU A 211 -4.63 14.16 32.02
N ASP A 212 -5.36 14.79 31.07
CA ASP A 212 -6.32 14.07 30.21
C ASP A 212 -5.61 13.04 29.34
N GLY A 213 -4.46 13.37 28.77
CA GLY A 213 -3.65 12.45 28.00
C GLY A 213 -3.18 11.24 28.81
N LEU A 214 -2.82 11.42 30.07
CA LEU A 214 -2.47 10.33 30.98
C LEU A 214 -3.68 9.43 31.27
N ARG A 215 -4.86 10.02 31.53
CA ARG A 215 -6.12 9.26 31.71
C ARG A 215 -6.48 8.45 30.45
N GLN A 216 -6.33 9.05 29.28
CA GLN A 216 -6.55 8.39 27.99
C GLN A 216 -5.59 7.22 27.77
N ALA A 217 -4.31 7.41 28.10
CA ALA A 217 -3.30 6.36 28.00
C ALA A 217 -3.62 5.19 28.94
N ALA A 218 -4.04 5.46 30.17
CA ALA A 218 -4.47 4.42 31.11
C ALA A 218 -5.74 3.67 30.63
N ALA A 219 -6.71 4.40 30.06
CA ALA A 219 -7.94 3.78 29.53
C ALA A 219 -7.67 2.83 28.37
N VAL A 220 -6.82 3.23 27.39
CA VAL A 220 -6.45 2.35 26.27
C VAL A 220 -5.59 1.17 26.74
N ALA A 221 -4.72 1.38 27.76
CA ALA A 221 -3.91 0.32 28.35
C ALA A 221 -4.80 -0.76 29.01
N GLY A 222 -5.83 -0.36 29.76
CA GLY A 222 -6.81 -1.28 30.32
C GLY A 222 -7.54 -2.11 29.24
N ARG A 223 -8.02 -1.44 28.18
CA ARG A 223 -8.67 -2.12 27.04
C ARG A 223 -7.73 -3.13 26.35
N LEU A 224 -6.46 -2.78 26.17
CA LEU A 224 -5.49 -3.68 25.53
C LEU A 224 -5.12 -4.86 26.44
N ALA A 225 -5.09 -4.67 27.76
CA ALA A 225 -4.92 -5.73 28.73
C ALA A 225 -6.12 -6.72 28.73
N GLU A 226 -7.35 -6.20 28.68
CA GLU A 226 -8.57 -7.01 28.54
C GLU A 226 -8.61 -7.80 27.21
N ARG A 227 -8.16 -7.18 26.12
CA ARG A 227 -8.06 -7.85 24.82
C ARG A 227 -7.09 -9.02 24.87
N GLY A 228 -5.97 -8.87 25.55
CA GLY A 228 -4.91 -9.85 25.61
C GLY A 228 -4.19 -10.08 24.27
N GLY A 229 -3.26 -11.04 24.26
CA GLY A 229 -2.59 -11.48 23.04
C GLY A 229 -1.68 -10.42 22.38
N ILE A 230 -1.13 -9.49 23.18
CA ILE A 230 -0.14 -8.51 22.70
C ILE A 230 1.26 -9.11 22.83
N ASP A 231 1.96 -9.25 21.71
CA ASP A 231 3.30 -9.86 21.69
C ASP A 231 4.41 -8.84 21.91
N VAL A 232 4.28 -7.63 21.32
CA VAL A 232 5.29 -6.57 21.44
C VAL A 232 4.65 -5.19 21.28
N ILE A 233 5.23 -4.21 21.97
CA ILE A 233 4.89 -2.80 21.86
C ILE A 233 6.08 -2.08 21.24
N VAL A 234 5.83 -1.35 20.17
CA VAL A 234 6.82 -0.53 19.47
C VAL A 234 6.37 0.92 19.54
N THR A 235 7.23 1.82 19.96
CA THR A 235 6.88 3.23 20.16
C THR A 235 7.79 4.18 19.41
N SER A 236 7.21 5.28 18.93
CA SER A 236 7.94 6.46 18.53
C SER A 236 8.89 6.93 19.66
N PRO A 237 10.04 7.56 19.33
CA PRO A 237 10.98 8.06 20.33
C PRO A 237 10.44 9.24 21.14
N LEU A 238 9.37 9.93 20.69
CA LEU A 238 8.87 11.15 21.32
C LEU A 238 8.14 10.85 22.63
N GLN A 239 8.37 11.70 23.66
CA GLN A 239 7.95 11.49 25.04
C GLN A 239 6.46 11.15 25.18
N ARG A 240 5.57 11.87 24.45
CA ARG A 240 4.13 11.64 24.47
C ARG A 240 3.75 10.22 24.03
N ALA A 241 4.42 9.68 23.00
CA ALA A 241 4.19 8.31 22.54
C ALA A 241 4.81 7.29 23.49
N ARG A 242 6.05 7.52 23.94
CA ARG A 242 6.73 6.67 24.92
C ARG A 242 5.94 6.55 26.22
N ARG A 243 5.41 7.69 26.74
CA ARG A 243 4.59 7.67 27.95
C ARG A 243 3.31 6.88 27.77
N THR A 244 2.62 7.04 26.64
CA THR A 244 1.43 6.24 26.29
C THR A 244 1.79 4.75 26.20
N ALA A 245 2.91 4.40 25.54
CA ALA A 245 3.36 3.04 25.39
C ALA A 245 3.77 2.38 26.73
N GLN A 246 4.33 3.14 27.66
CA GLN A 246 4.68 2.67 28.99
C GLN A 246 3.43 2.22 29.79
N GLU A 247 2.32 2.98 29.72
CA GLU A 247 1.06 2.55 30.35
C GLU A 247 0.56 1.23 29.76
N VAL A 248 0.63 1.08 28.41
CA VAL A 248 0.25 -0.16 27.74
C VAL A 248 1.18 -1.31 28.16
N ALA A 249 2.50 -1.11 28.18
CA ALA A 249 3.46 -2.11 28.57
C ALA A 249 3.25 -2.58 30.02
N GLN A 250 2.99 -1.65 30.92
CA GLN A 250 2.73 -1.94 32.33
C GLN A 250 1.45 -2.77 32.51
N ALA A 251 0.39 -2.45 31.75
CA ALA A 251 -0.89 -3.14 31.85
C ALA A 251 -0.90 -4.52 31.17
N THR A 252 -0.15 -4.71 30.09
CA THR A 252 -0.16 -5.95 29.30
C THR A 252 1.00 -6.89 29.64
N GLY A 253 2.09 -6.38 30.23
CA GLY A 253 3.33 -7.13 30.44
C GLY A 253 4.16 -7.35 29.17
N ALA A 254 3.74 -6.82 28.01
CA ALA A 254 4.46 -7.00 26.75
C ALA A 254 5.75 -6.17 26.69
N PRO A 255 6.81 -6.68 26.03
CA PRO A 255 8.07 -5.96 25.87
C PRO A 255 7.87 -4.68 25.04
N LEU A 256 8.57 -3.61 25.45
CA LEU A 256 8.54 -2.30 24.83
C LEU A 256 9.86 -2.00 24.15
N GLN A 257 9.80 -1.61 22.86
CA GLN A 257 10.95 -1.16 22.08
C GLN A 257 10.68 0.18 21.41
N VAL A 258 11.74 0.93 21.09
CA VAL A 258 11.66 2.23 20.42
C VAL A 258 12.02 2.06 18.94
N GLU A 259 11.23 2.67 18.05
CA GLU A 259 11.49 2.73 16.61
C GLU A 259 11.49 4.20 16.17
N GLU A 260 12.65 4.70 15.79
CA GLU A 260 12.88 6.10 15.43
C GLU A 260 12.01 6.54 14.23
N ASP A 261 11.81 5.65 13.26
CA ASP A 261 11.04 5.95 12.06
C ASP A 261 9.51 6.08 12.30
N LEU A 262 9.02 5.76 13.52
CA LEU A 262 7.64 6.01 13.93
C LEU A 262 7.40 7.43 14.47
N ALA A 263 8.41 8.30 14.49
CA ALA A 263 8.25 9.70 14.93
C ALA A 263 7.29 10.48 14.02
N GLU A 264 6.67 11.55 14.56
CA GLU A 264 5.78 12.43 13.79
C GLU A 264 6.53 13.17 12.68
N THR A 265 5.79 13.73 11.75
CA THR A 265 6.28 14.67 10.74
C THR A 265 7.05 15.80 11.38
N ASP A 266 8.21 16.16 10.84
CA ASP A 266 8.83 17.43 11.14
C ASP A 266 8.05 18.54 10.44
N PHE A 267 7.37 19.38 11.21
CA PHE A 267 6.62 20.50 10.66
C PHE A 267 7.48 21.78 10.50
N GLY A 268 8.78 21.72 10.84
CA GLY A 268 9.71 22.83 10.67
C GLY A 268 9.20 24.12 11.28
N LYS A 269 9.09 25.20 10.49
CA LYS A 269 8.64 26.50 10.96
C LYS A 269 7.16 26.58 11.38
N TRP A 270 6.38 25.54 11.11
CA TRP A 270 4.97 25.48 11.52
C TRP A 270 4.78 24.85 12.91
N GLU A 271 5.83 24.30 13.51
CA GLU A 271 5.79 23.73 14.86
C GLU A 271 5.17 24.73 15.85
N GLY A 272 4.19 24.27 16.64
CA GLY A 272 3.49 25.07 17.65
C GLY A 272 2.45 26.06 17.08
N LEU A 273 2.29 26.20 15.78
CA LEU A 273 1.27 27.05 15.16
C LEU A 273 -0.03 26.27 14.92
N THR A 274 -1.14 26.99 14.91
CA THR A 274 -2.40 26.50 14.36
C THR A 274 -2.33 26.50 12.83
N PHE A 275 -3.23 25.74 12.18
CA PHE A 275 -3.36 25.78 10.72
C PHE A 275 -3.64 27.18 10.18
N ALA A 276 -4.48 27.97 10.89
CA ALA A 276 -4.81 29.34 10.51
C ALA A 276 -3.59 30.28 10.61
N GLU A 277 -2.79 30.16 11.67
CA GLU A 277 -1.56 30.95 11.85
C GLU A 277 -0.52 30.61 10.77
N ALA A 278 -0.36 29.31 10.43
CA ALA A 278 0.54 28.90 9.37
C ALA A 278 0.06 29.42 7.99
N SER A 279 -1.24 29.28 7.70
CA SER A 279 -1.83 29.78 6.44
C SER A 279 -1.72 31.30 6.29
N ALA A 280 -1.82 32.05 7.40
CA ALA A 280 -1.67 33.51 7.35
C ALA A 280 -0.22 33.96 7.09
N ARG A 281 0.78 33.16 7.55
CA ARG A 281 2.20 33.49 7.41
C ARG A 281 2.82 32.94 6.12
N TRP A 282 2.35 31.78 5.64
CA TRP A 282 2.87 31.06 4.48
C TRP A 282 1.74 30.52 3.59
N PRO A 283 0.89 31.39 3.00
CA PRO A 283 -0.31 30.95 2.24
C PRO A 283 0.03 30.08 1.03
N ASP A 284 1.09 30.41 0.29
CA ASP A 284 1.50 29.68 -0.91
C ASP A 284 2.08 28.31 -0.55
N GLU A 285 2.92 28.24 0.48
CA GLU A 285 3.53 27.00 0.95
C GLU A 285 2.47 26.06 1.55
N VAL A 286 1.50 26.56 2.31
CA VAL A 286 0.39 25.75 2.84
C VAL A 286 -0.48 25.23 1.71
N SER A 287 -0.77 26.07 0.72
CA SER A 287 -1.54 25.64 -0.47
C SER A 287 -0.81 24.55 -1.26
N ALA A 288 0.49 24.71 -1.47
CA ALA A 288 1.31 23.72 -2.17
C ALA A 288 1.39 22.40 -1.37
N TRP A 289 1.58 22.46 -0.06
CA TRP A 289 1.64 21.30 0.84
C TRP A 289 0.32 20.50 0.86
N LEU A 290 -0.84 21.18 0.81
CA LEU A 290 -2.13 20.53 0.72
C LEU A 290 -2.37 19.85 -0.64
N ALA A 291 -1.74 20.36 -1.69
CA ALA A 291 -1.93 19.87 -3.07
C ALA A 291 -1.00 18.72 -3.43
N ASP A 292 0.18 18.63 -2.80
CA ASP A 292 1.23 17.68 -3.20
C ASP A 292 1.96 17.10 -1.96
N ALA A 293 1.93 15.79 -1.83
CA ALA A 293 2.55 15.08 -0.71
C ALA A 293 4.10 15.14 -0.71
N ASP A 294 4.71 15.52 -1.83
CA ASP A 294 6.17 15.71 -1.95
C ASP A 294 6.62 17.09 -1.44
N VAL A 295 5.68 18.01 -1.21
CA VAL A 295 5.97 19.34 -0.66
C VAL A 295 6.11 19.27 0.85
N ALA A 296 7.22 19.81 1.38
CA ALA A 296 7.48 19.91 2.81
C ALA A 296 7.11 21.30 3.36
N PRO A 297 6.72 21.40 4.63
CA PRO A 297 6.72 22.67 5.34
C PRO A 297 8.13 23.31 5.34
N PRO A 298 8.26 24.65 5.43
CA PRO A 298 9.56 25.29 5.43
C PRO A 298 10.48 24.77 6.54
N GLY A 299 11.57 24.09 6.14
CA GLY A 299 12.53 23.46 7.05
C GLY A 299 12.04 22.18 7.71
N GLY A 300 10.99 21.56 7.19
CA GLY A 300 10.40 20.33 7.70
C GLY A 300 10.49 19.16 6.72
N GLU A 301 9.64 18.16 6.94
CA GLU A 301 9.57 16.87 6.24
C GLU A 301 8.28 16.78 5.42
N SER A 302 8.35 16.28 4.17
CA SER A 302 7.16 16.04 3.37
C SER A 302 6.41 14.77 3.81
N PHE A 303 5.15 14.65 3.46
CA PHE A 303 4.40 13.40 3.71
C PHE A 303 4.98 12.19 2.95
N ALA A 304 5.61 12.43 1.81
CA ALA A 304 6.30 11.38 1.07
C ALA A 304 7.56 10.89 1.82
N ASP A 305 8.31 11.81 2.49
CA ASP A 305 9.45 11.45 3.34
C ASP A 305 8.98 10.60 4.53
N VAL A 306 7.94 11.05 5.24
CA VAL A 306 7.31 10.28 6.32
C VAL A 306 6.85 8.92 5.81
N GLY A 307 6.21 8.89 4.64
CA GLY A 307 5.75 7.65 4.01
C GLY A 307 6.88 6.64 3.80
N ARG A 308 8.02 7.10 3.28
CA ARG A 308 9.19 6.23 3.05
C ARG A 308 9.70 5.61 4.35
N ARG A 309 9.99 6.41 5.40
CA ARG A 309 10.54 5.88 6.64
C ARG A 309 9.56 5.00 7.41
N VAL A 310 8.30 5.42 7.52
CA VAL A 310 7.26 4.69 8.27
C VAL A 310 6.91 3.35 7.59
N CYS A 311 6.82 3.32 6.27
CA CYS A 311 6.59 2.08 5.53
C CYS A 311 7.79 1.13 5.63
N ALA A 312 9.02 1.65 5.57
CA ALA A 312 10.22 0.83 5.77
C ALA A 312 10.29 0.26 7.20
N ALA A 313 9.92 1.05 8.22
CA ALA A 313 9.81 0.57 9.60
C ALA A 313 8.78 -0.56 9.72
N LEU A 314 7.60 -0.38 9.14
CA LEU A 314 6.58 -1.43 9.14
C LEU A 314 7.10 -2.71 8.49
N ASP A 315 7.76 -2.63 7.33
CA ASP A 315 8.28 -3.81 6.62
C ASP A 315 9.30 -4.58 7.48
N ARG A 316 10.19 -3.86 8.20
CA ARG A 316 11.12 -4.46 9.16
C ARG A 316 10.37 -5.18 10.29
N LEU A 317 9.41 -4.49 10.91
CA LEU A 317 8.64 -5.04 12.03
C LEU A 317 7.80 -6.26 11.63
N LEU A 318 7.20 -6.26 10.44
CA LEU A 318 6.46 -7.42 9.94
C LEU A 318 7.36 -8.62 9.67
N ALA A 319 8.59 -8.39 9.18
CA ALA A 319 9.60 -9.45 8.96
C ALA A 319 10.14 -9.98 10.27
N GLU A 320 10.31 -9.14 11.28
CA GLU A 320 10.86 -9.49 12.61
C GLU A 320 9.84 -10.21 13.50
N HIS A 321 8.56 -9.88 13.32
CA HIS A 321 7.47 -10.40 14.14
C HIS A 321 6.34 -11.05 13.32
N PRO A 322 6.62 -12.09 12.52
CA PRO A 322 5.60 -12.71 11.67
C PRO A 322 4.51 -13.38 12.52
N ARG A 323 3.25 -13.18 12.15
CA ARG A 323 2.08 -13.77 12.80
C ARG A 323 1.90 -13.36 14.27
N ARG A 324 2.42 -12.20 14.65
CA ARG A 324 2.31 -11.61 15.98
C ARG A 324 1.32 -10.46 16.01
N THR A 325 0.92 -10.06 17.21
CA THR A 325 0.15 -8.85 17.45
C THR A 325 1.06 -7.77 18.01
N LEU A 326 1.24 -6.68 17.25
CA LEU A 326 2.06 -5.55 17.61
C LEU A 326 1.20 -4.35 17.98
N VAL A 327 1.54 -3.64 19.06
CA VAL A 327 1.01 -2.30 19.33
C VAL A 327 2.03 -1.27 18.86
N LEU A 328 1.69 -0.48 17.84
CA LEU A 328 2.54 0.60 17.33
C LEU A 328 2.05 1.94 17.87
N VAL A 329 2.74 2.50 18.87
CA VAL A 329 2.37 3.78 19.48
C VAL A 329 3.07 4.92 18.74
N SER A 330 2.29 5.75 18.07
CA SER A 330 2.81 6.77 17.18
C SER A 330 1.88 8.00 17.11
N HIS A 331 1.84 8.68 15.98
CA HIS A 331 1.26 10.00 15.79
C HIS A 331 0.31 10.03 14.59
N VAL A 332 -0.24 11.20 14.29
CA VAL A 332 -1.27 11.37 13.26
C VAL A 332 -0.76 10.94 11.87
N THR A 333 0.35 11.53 11.42
CA THR A 333 0.82 11.29 10.04
C THR A 333 1.32 9.86 9.83
N PRO A 334 2.17 9.29 10.69
CA PRO A 334 2.59 7.88 10.57
C PRO A 334 1.41 6.91 10.53
N ILE A 335 0.46 7.03 11.44
CA ILE A 335 -0.69 6.11 11.52
C ILE A 335 -1.56 6.23 10.27
N LYS A 336 -1.89 7.45 9.83
CA LYS A 336 -2.65 7.68 8.60
C LYS A 336 -1.92 7.14 7.37
N THR A 337 -0.59 7.28 7.32
CA THR A 337 0.24 6.71 6.24
C THR A 337 0.10 5.19 6.17
N LEU A 338 0.20 4.49 7.30
CA LEU A 338 0.03 3.04 7.35
C LEU A 338 -1.39 2.61 6.99
N ALA A 339 -2.41 3.38 7.41
CA ALA A 339 -3.80 3.13 7.03
C ALA A 339 -4.00 3.32 5.51
N CYS A 340 -3.45 4.38 4.92
CA CYS A 340 -3.49 4.58 3.47
C CYS A 340 -2.78 3.45 2.72
N ARG A 341 -1.61 3.01 3.18
CA ARG A 341 -0.90 1.86 2.62
C ARG A 341 -1.76 0.60 2.63
N ALA A 342 -2.39 0.29 3.78
CA ALA A 342 -3.24 -0.89 3.91
C ALA A 342 -4.46 -0.87 2.97
N MET A 343 -5.01 0.31 2.73
CA MET A 343 -6.17 0.52 1.85
C MET A 343 -5.78 0.73 0.38
N LEU A 344 -4.50 0.73 0.03
CA LEU A 344 -3.99 1.12 -1.29
C LEU A 344 -4.49 2.51 -1.71
N ALA A 345 -4.71 3.39 -0.72
CA ALA A 345 -5.20 4.74 -0.94
C ALA A 345 -4.03 5.69 -1.30
N PRO A 346 -4.27 6.69 -2.16
CA PRO A 346 -3.25 7.68 -2.49
C PRO A 346 -2.91 8.53 -1.25
N PRO A 347 -1.70 9.15 -1.18
CA PRO A 347 -1.30 10.00 -0.05
C PRO A 347 -2.30 11.11 0.29
N ALA A 348 -3.00 11.67 -0.70
CA ALA A 348 -4.05 12.68 -0.47
C ALA A 348 -5.22 12.18 0.41
N ALA A 349 -5.38 10.86 0.58
CA ALA A 349 -6.37 10.30 1.48
C ALA A 349 -6.07 10.57 2.98
N LEU A 350 -4.83 10.93 3.33
CA LEU A 350 -4.44 11.36 4.68
C LEU A 350 -5.38 12.45 5.23
N PHE A 351 -5.80 13.39 4.38
CA PHE A 351 -6.69 14.50 4.76
C PHE A 351 -8.15 14.06 4.98
N ARG A 352 -8.51 12.84 4.63
CA ARG A 352 -9.87 12.28 4.73
C ARG A 352 -10.07 11.30 5.88
N ILE A 353 -9.00 11.00 6.62
CA ILE A 353 -9.01 10.11 7.77
C ILE A 353 -9.02 10.98 9.03
N GLN A 354 -10.06 10.86 9.85
CA GLN A 354 -10.05 11.40 11.21
C GLN A 354 -9.26 10.46 12.12
N LEU A 355 -8.45 11.04 13.00
CA LEU A 355 -7.68 10.29 14.00
C LEU A 355 -7.63 11.08 15.31
N ASP A 356 -8.38 10.63 16.29
CA ASP A 356 -8.46 11.28 17.62
C ASP A 356 -7.29 10.85 18.51
N VAL A 357 -7.02 11.61 19.57
CA VAL A 357 -6.01 11.25 20.57
C VAL A 357 -6.35 9.92 21.25
N ALA A 358 -5.35 9.12 21.53
CA ALA A 358 -5.47 7.77 22.08
C ALA A 358 -6.39 6.82 21.29
N SER A 359 -6.71 7.13 20.02
CA SER A 359 -7.49 6.23 19.18
C SER A 359 -6.68 5.02 18.72
N LEU A 360 -7.39 3.91 18.49
CA LEU A 360 -6.87 2.66 17.95
C LEU A 360 -7.33 2.47 16.51
N CYS A 361 -6.39 1.98 15.67
CA CYS A 361 -6.70 1.39 14.37
C CYS A 361 -6.16 -0.04 14.37
N GLU A 362 -6.91 -1.00 13.82
CA GLU A 362 -6.50 -2.39 13.74
C GLU A 362 -6.35 -2.81 12.28
N ILE A 363 -5.18 -3.32 11.92
CA ILE A 363 -4.84 -3.72 10.56
C ILE A 363 -4.14 -5.08 10.59
N ASP A 364 -4.64 -6.02 9.78
CA ASP A 364 -3.99 -7.29 9.52
C ASP A 364 -3.13 -7.21 8.25
N TRP A 365 -1.92 -7.72 8.33
CA TRP A 365 -0.95 -7.80 7.24
C TRP A 365 -0.66 -9.27 6.94
N PHE A 366 -0.90 -9.69 5.70
CA PHE A 366 -0.69 -11.07 5.28
C PHE A 366 0.63 -11.22 4.53
N ALA A 367 1.28 -12.36 4.69
CA ALA A 367 2.58 -12.63 4.07
C ALA A 367 2.56 -12.62 2.54
N ASP A 368 1.39 -12.85 1.93
CA ASP A 368 1.12 -12.78 0.49
C ASP A 368 0.86 -11.34 -0.02
N GLY A 369 1.07 -10.32 0.83
CA GLY A 369 1.09 -8.91 0.49
C GLY A 369 -0.18 -8.10 0.74
N PRO A 370 -1.41 -8.62 0.73
CA PRO A 370 -2.61 -7.87 1.07
C PRO A 370 -2.64 -7.44 2.53
N ALA A 371 -3.44 -6.40 2.81
CA ALA A 371 -3.77 -5.97 4.16
C ALA A 371 -5.30 -5.90 4.34
N MET A 372 -5.76 -5.99 5.57
CA MET A 372 -7.16 -5.82 5.92
C MET A 372 -7.30 -4.83 7.07
N VAL A 373 -7.94 -3.70 6.81
CA VAL A 373 -8.27 -2.73 7.85
C VAL A 373 -9.53 -3.22 8.58
N ARG A 374 -9.40 -3.52 9.87
CA ARG A 374 -10.50 -3.99 10.72
C ARG A 374 -11.25 -2.83 11.36
N SER A 375 -10.51 -1.82 11.83
CA SER A 375 -11.07 -0.62 12.42
C SER A 375 -10.16 0.59 12.19
N LEU A 376 -10.77 1.79 12.16
CA LEU A 376 -10.08 3.07 12.14
C LEU A 376 -10.66 3.98 13.19
N ASN A 377 -9.80 4.73 13.88
CA ASN A 377 -10.19 5.76 14.86
C ASN A 377 -11.14 5.27 15.96
N ASP A 378 -10.92 4.06 16.47
CA ASP A 378 -11.76 3.52 17.56
C ASP A 378 -11.36 4.16 18.89
N THR A 379 -12.31 4.86 19.52
CA THR A 379 -12.18 5.57 20.79
C THR A 379 -13.16 5.05 21.85
N ALA A 380 -13.70 3.84 21.69
CA ALA A 380 -14.72 3.29 22.59
C ALA A 380 -14.28 3.27 24.06
N HIS A 381 -12.99 3.04 24.34
CA HIS A 381 -12.41 3.04 25.68
C HIS A 381 -12.34 4.44 26.35
N LEU A 382 -12.56 5.51 25.60
CA LEU A 382 -12.58 6.87 26.13
C LEU A 382 -13.99 7.32 26.56
N ARG A 383 -15.01 6.50 26.29
CA ARG A 383 -16.38 6.81 26.69
C ARG A 383 -16.60 6.43 28.16
N PRO A 384 -17.31 7.25 28.95
CA PRO A 384 -17.68 6.86 30.30
C PRO A 384 -18.52 5.56 30.25
N PRO A 385 -18.34 4.63 31.19
CA PRO A 385 -19.18 3.45 31.28
C PRO A 385 -20.64 3.88 31.47
N GLY A 386 -21.52 3.49 30.55
CA GLY A 386 -22.98 3.66 30.69
C GLY A 386 -23.65 4.77 29.87
N ARG A 387 -23.02 5.26 28.79
CA ARG A 387 -23.72 6.12 27.80
C ARG A 387 -23.69 5.53 26.40
#